data_fbd19664dc081d0e3b66990ab1abad11
#
_entry.id   fbd19664dc081d0e3b66990ab1abad11
#
_cell.length_a   1.000
_cell.length_b   1.000
_cell.length_c   1.000
_cell.angle_alpha   90.00
_cell.angle_beta   90.00
_cell.angle_gamma   90.00
#
_symmetry.space_group_name_H-M   'P 1'
#
loop_
_entity.id
_entity.type
_entity.pdbx_description
1 polymer ?
#
loop_
_entity_poly.entity_id
_entity_poly.type
_entity_poly.pdbx_seq_one_letter_code
_entity_poly.pdbx_strand_id
1 'polypeptide(L)'
;MNSSAQPSRRIASNLLWTPQGLLRNPLVGVAADGRILSVGTCPEPDRCPGTEFYAGVLAPGLVNAHCHLELSYLLGAIPERCGFAGFAGAMSQVRERFSAEQRVQAVEAADAAMWQAGIEAVGDISNGDTAFAVKSRSRIAYHTFVEFFGLRAASAEHLLPLLRHPQTSLTPHSLYSVQDAPLRAIAARGDAPLSIHFMESPGEAALFEHRGPLWEWYAKAGFSCDFLHYGSPAERLVACVPHDRRVTLVHDCCITQRDIDIVMGHFTAPVWWCLCPRSNRYISGLEPPVELLRRNRLNICLGTD
;
A
#
# COMPACT_ATOMS: atom_id res chain seq x y z
N MET A 1 28.86 28.81 15.59
CA MET A 1 28.99 27.80 16.65
C MET A 1 27.73 26.97 16.59
N ASN A 2 27.80 25.78 15.97
CA ASN A 2 26.66 24.88 15.95
C ASN A 2 26.49 24.28 17.35
N SER A 3 25.47 24.75 18.07
CA SER A 3 25.01 24.10 19.29
C SER A 3 24.50 22.71 18.88
N SER A 4 25.32 21.68 19.07
CA SER A 4 24.85 20.29 18.93
C SER A 4 23.77 20.09 19.99
N ALA A 5 22.52 19.99 19.55
CA ALA A 5 21.38 19.71 20.42
C ALA A 5 21.69 18.46 21.26
N GLN A 6 21.68 18.58 22.57
CA GLN A 6 21.87 17.45 23.46
C GLN A 6 20.62 16.55 23.39
N PRO A 7 20.77 15.22 23.37
CA PRO A 7 19.65 14.32 23.41
C PRO A 7 18.89 14.46 24.73
N SER A 8 17.58 14.56 24.66
CA SER A 8 16.68 14.53 25.83
C SER A 8 16.51 13.10 26.37
N ARG A 9 16.65 12.09 25.49
CA ARG A 9 16.61 10.67 25.82
C ARG A 9 17.81 9.96 25.15
N ARG A 10 18.30 8.95 25.82
CA ARG A 10 19.32 8.03 25.29
C ARG A 10 18.76 6.61 25.39
N ILE A 11 18.68 5.93 24.26
CA ILE A 11 18.08 4.59 24.16
C ILE A 11 19.18 3.63 23.71
N ALA A 12 19.27 2.50 24.39
CA ALA A 12 20.18 1.42 24.05
C ALA A 12 19.47 0.07 23.97
N SER A 13 20.09 -0.87 23.28
CA SER A 13 19.63 -2.26 23.18
C SER A 13 20.78 -3.20 22.85
N ASN A 14 20.50 -4.48 22.66
CA ASN A 14 21.51 -5.44 22.20
C ASN A 14 21.85 -5.21 20.72
N LEU A 15 20.85 -4.88 19.90
CA LEU A 15 20.98 -4.72 18.45
C LEU A 15 20.12 -3.55 17.95
N LEU A 16 20.54 -2.93 16.85
CA LEU A 16 19.75 -1.99 16.08
C LEU A 16 19.75 -2.40 14.61
N TRP A 17 18.57 -2.52 14.04
CA TRP A 17 18.44 -2.72 12.59
C TRP A 17 18.63 -1.39 11.86
N THR A 18 19.60 -1.36 10.96
CA THR A 18 19.90 -0.21 10.09
C THR A 18 19.87 -0.63 8.62
N PRO A 19 19.81 0.31 7.67
CA PRO A 19 19.96 0.02 6.24
C PRO A 19 21.28 -0.70 5.88
N GLN A 20 22.32 -0.53 6.70
CA GLN A 20 23.63 -1.17 6.52
C GLN A 20 23.74 -2.54 7.23
N GLY A 21 22.69 -2.97 7.92
CA GLY A 21 22.65 -4.21 8.67
C GLY A 21 22.49 -4.01 10.19
N LEU A 22 22.77 -5.06 10.96
CA LEU A 22 22.61 -5.04 12.41
C LEU A 22 23.82 -4.41 13.10
N LEU A 23 23.59 -3.31 13.83
CA LEU A 23 24.56 -2.68 14.71
C LEU A 23 24.46 -3.29 16.11
N ARG A 24 25.58 -3.74 16.67
CA ARG A 24 25.65 -4.27 18.03
C ARG A 24 25.83 -3.15 19.06
N ASN A 25 25.22 -3.34 20.23
CA ASN A 25 25.28 -2.43 21.36
C ASN A 25 24.99 -0.97 20.97
N PRO A 26 23.89 -0.68 20.28
CA PRO A 26 23.58 0.67 19.84
C PRO A 26 23.30 1.61 21.03
N LEU A 27 23.64 2.88 20.80
CA LEU A 27 23.23 3.99 21.64
C LEU A 27 22.60 5.07 20.74
N VAL A 28 21.30 5.29 20.89
CA VAL A 28 20.53 6.23 20.09
C VAL A 28 20.19 7.46 20.94
N GLY A 29 20.62 8.63 20.51
CA GLY A 29 20.26 9.92 21.11
C GLY A 29 19.01 10.48 20.43
N VAL A 30 17.99 10.82 21.23
CA VAL A 30 16.69 11.30 20.75
C VAL A 30 16.42 12.70 21.32
N ALA A 31 15.97 13.64 20.49
CA ALA A 31 15.56 14.98 20.89
C ALA A 31 14.20 14.97 21.61
N ALA A 32 13.84 16.07 22.24
CA ALA A 32 12.56 16.23 22.93
C ALA A 32 11.34 16.11 21.97
N ASP A 33 11.53 16.43 20.70
CA ASP A 33 10.53 16.30 19.64
C ASP A 33 10.48 14.91 18.99
N GLY A 34 11.27 13.94 19.51
CA GLY A 34 11.33 12.57 19.01
C GLY A 34 12.33 12.34 17.87
N ARG A 35 12.99 13.37 17.33
CA ARG A 35 13.98 13.18 16.26
C ARG A 35 15.22 12.45 16.77
N ILE A 36 15.74 11.51 15.98
CA ILE A 36 17.04 10.87 16.21
C ILE A 36 18.14 11.89 15.92
N LEU A 37 18.95 12.21 16.94
CA LEU A 37 20.09 13.11 16.84
C LEU A 37 21.39 12.38 16.55
N SER A 38 21.53 11.17 17.08
CA SER A 38 22.76 10.39 16.92
C SER A 38 22.47 8.90 17.01
N VAL A 39 23.25 8.14 16.29
CA VAL A 39 23.34 6.66 16.42
C VAL A 39 24.82 6.35 16.60
N GLY A 40 25.16 5.70 17.72
CA GLY A 40 26.48 5.27 18.05
C GLY A 40 26.45 3.91 18.75
N THR A 41 27.53 3.57 19.45
CA THR A 41 27.62 2.33 20.23
C THR A 41 28.06 2.60 21.65
N CYS A 42 27.66 1.74 22.59
CA CYS A 42 28.11 1.71 23.96
C CYS A 42 28.59 0.29 24.31
N PRO A 43 29.82 0.08 24.80
CA PRO A 43 30.32 -1.29 25.09
C PRO A 43 29.44 -2.09 26.04
N GLU A 44 28.88 -1.43 27.05
CA GLU A 44 27.97 -2.00 28.07
C GLU A 44 26.64 -1.25 28.05
N PRO A 45 25.74 -1.57 27.08
CA PRO A 45 24.54 -0.78 26.85
C PRO A 45 23.53 -0.84 28.02
N ASP A 46 23.49 -1.94 28.75
CA ASP A 46 22.66 -2.16 29.95
C ASP A 46 23.17 -1.40 31.18
N ARG A 47 24.44 -0.93 31.16
CA ARG A 47 25.09 -0.20 32.26
C ARG A 47 25.43 1.25 31.87
N CYS A 48 25.06 1.69 30.70
CA CYS A 48 25.37 3.05 30.22
C CYS A 48 24.57 4.10 31.03
N PRO A 49 25.22 5.00 31.81
CA PRO A 49 24.52 5.94 32.66
C PRO A 49 23.59 6.88 31.88
N GLY A 50 22.41 7.15 32.43
CA GLY A 50 21.42 8.04 31.81
C GLY A 50 20.83 7.49 30.52
N THR A 51 20.75 6.17 30.39
CA THR A 51 20.28 5.49 29.18
C THR A 51 19.15 4.53 29.55
N GLU A 52 18.10 4.54 28.73
CA GLU A 52 17.02 3.57 28.77
C GLU A 52 17.45 2.32 27.98
N PHE A 53 17.59 1.19 28.65
CA PHE A 53 17.95 -0.06 27.98
C PHE A 53 16.75 -0.93 27.68
N TYR A 54 16.62 -1.37 26.44
CA TYR A 54 15.59 -2.31 25.96
C TYR A 54 16.28 -3.57 25.41
N ALA A 55 16.10 -4.70 26.08
CA ALA A 55 16.66 -5.96 25.61
C ALA A 55 16.01 -6.40 24.30
N GLY A 56 16.81 -6.69 23.30
CA GLY A 56 16.36 -7.16 22.00
C GLY A 56 16.90 -6.36 20.82
N VAL A 57 16.10 -6.17 19.81
CA VAL A 57 16.44 -5.44 18.59
C VAL A 57 15.59 -4.16 18.51
N LEU A 58 16.25 -3.00 18.50
CA LEU A 58 15.60 -1.77 18.06
C LEU A 58 15.45 -1.80 16.54
N ALA A 59 14.32 -1.33 16.07
CA ALA A 59 14.06 -1.15 14.65
C ALA A 59 13.30 0.16 14.45
N PRO A 60 13.37 0.80 13.26
CA PRO A 60 12.41 1.82 12.88
C PRO A 60 10.99 1.25 12.94
N GLY A 61 9.99 2.11 13.18
CA GLY A 61 8.60 1.71 13.08
C GLY A 61 8.28 1.13 11.70
N LEU A 62 7.36 0.18 11.67
CA LEU A 62 6.98 -0.51 10.44
C LEU A 62 6.09 0.37 9.56
N VAL A 63 6.18 0.17 8.25
CA VAL A 63 5.31 0.81 7.27
C VAL A 63 4.41 -0.25 6.65
N ASN A 64 3.09 -0.05 6.75
CA ASN A 64 2.10 -0.78 5.97
C ASN A 64 1.83 0.00 4.68
N ALA A 65 2.43 -0.41 3.57
CA ALA A 65 2.44 0.37 2.35
C ALA A 65 1.10 0.34 1.59
N HIS A 66 0.20 -0.58 1.95
CA HIS A 66 -1.12 -0.70 1.34
C HIS A 66 -2.11 -1.40 2.28
N CYS A 67 -3.22 -0.74 2.55
CA CYS A 67 -4.39 -1.36 3.20
C CYS A 67 -5.67 -0.63 2.81
N HIS A 68 -6.81 -1.27 3.07
CA HIS A 68 -8.16 -0.73 2.94
C HIS A 68 -8.79 -0.59 4.33
N LEU A 69 -8.33 0.38 5.13
CA LEU A 69 -8.75 0.54 6.52
C LEU A 69 -10.28 0.66 6.66
N GLU A 70 -10.94 1.34 5.71
CA GLU A 70 -12.40 1.48 5.71
C GLU A 70 -13.15 0.16 5.52
N LEU A 71 -12.48 -0.90 5.04
CA LEU A 71 -13.07 -2.24 4.84
C LEU A 71 -12.82 -3.20 6.01
N SER A 72 -12.21 -2.74 7.09
CA SER A 72 -11.89 -3.58 8.26
C SER A 72 -13.11 -4.29 8.87
N TYR A 73 -14.32 -3.78 8.66
CA TYR A 73 -15.57 -4.41 9.09
C TYR A 73 -15.88 -5.73 8.35
N LEU A 74 -15.20 -6.00 7.25
CA LEU A 74 -15.35 -7.24 6.47
C LEU A 74 -14.51 -8.40 7.02
N LEU A 75 -13.74 -8.19 8.07
CA LEU A 75 -12.91 -9.23 8.68
C LEU A 75 -13.73 -10.48 9.02
N GLY A 76 -13.39 -11.61 8.41
CA GLY A 76 -14.08 -12.89 8.57
C GLY A 76 -15.46 -12.98 7.91
N ALA A 77 -15.93 -11.95 7.22
CA ALA A 77 -17.24 -11.93 6.58
C ALA A 77 -17.25 -12.46 5.13
N ILE A 78 -16.09 -12.54 4.52
CA ILE A 78 -15.91 -13.03 3.13
C ILE A 78 -15.24 -14.41 3.19
N PRO A 79 -15.70 -15.41 2.39
CA PRO A 79 -15.09 -16.72 2.36
C PRO A 79 -13.65 -16.69 1.82
N GLU A 80 -12.79 -17.57 2.37
CA GLU A 80 -11.44 -17.76 1.86
C GLU A 80 -11.46 -18.42 0.47
N ARG A 81 -10.44 -18.13 -0.35
CA ARG A 81 -10.17 -18.79 -1.63
C ARG A 81 -11.33 -18.76 -2.62
N CYS A 82 -12.15 -17.71 -2.53
CA CYS A 82 -13.24 -17.53 -3.48
C CYS A 82 -12.79 -16.92 -4.82
N GLY A 83 -11.51 -16.58 -4.94
CA GLY A 83 -10.95 -15.88 -6.09
C GLY A 83 -11.47 -14.46 -6.22
N PHE A 84 -10.90 -13.69 -7.15
CA PHE A 84 -11.24 -12.27 -7.30
C PHE A 84 -12.75 -12.03 -7.58
N ALA A 85 -13.34 -12.76 -8.52
CA ALA A 85 -14.77 -12.60 -8.85
C ALA A 85 -15.69 -12.97 -7.68
N GLY A 86 -15.35 -14.05 -6.95
CA GLY A 86 -16.07 -14.48 -5.76
C GLY A 86 -15.95 -13.46 -4.63
N PHE A 87 -14.78 -12.89 -4.42
CA PHE A 87 -14.53 -11.83 -3.46
C PHE A 87 -15.38 -10.59 -3.75
N ALA A 88 -15.34 -10.08 -4.98
CA ALA A 88 -16.13 -8.91 -5.38
C ALA A 88 -17.65 -9.14 -5.23
N GLY A 89 -18.12 -10.35 -5.59
CA GLY A 89 -19.51 -10.74 -5.41
C GLY A 89 -19.92 -10.85 -3.94
N ALA A 90 -19.09 -11.48 -3.11
CA ALA A 90 -19.34 -11.59 -1.67
C ALA A 90 -19.31 -10.22 -0.99
N MET A 91 -18.35 -9.36 -1.31
CA MET A 91 -18.26 -8.00 -0.78
C MET A 91 -19.56 -7.22 -1.01
N SER A 92 -20.10 -7.24 -2.23
CA SER A 92 -21.33 -6.51 -2.55
C SER A 92 -22.56 -6.98 -1.73
N GLN A 93 -22.60 -8.26 -1.35
CA GLN A 93 -23.67 -8.85 -0.56
C GLN A 93 -23.54 -8.58 0.95
N VAL A 94 -22.31 -8.50 1.46
CA VAL A 94 -22.05 -8.43 2.91
C VAL A 94 -21.98 -6.99 3.41
N ARG A 95 -21.50 -6.05 2.59
CA ARG A 95 -21.27 -4.66 3.01
C ARG A 95 -22.51 -3.96 3.59
N GLU A 96 -23.71 -4.31 3.10
CA GLU A 96 -24.97 -3.72 3.59
C GLU A 96 -25.44 -4.29 4.93
N ARG A 97 -24.77 -5.33 5.47
CA ARG A 97 -25.11 -5.95 6.75
C ARG A 97 -24.57 -5.19 7.95
N PHE A 98 -23.70 -4.22 7.74
CA PHE A 98 -23.00 -3.49 8.80
C PHE A 98 -23.51 -2.04 8.88
N SER A 99 -23.85 -1.59 10.10
CA SER A 99 -24.21 -0.20 10.34
C SER A 99 -23.00 0.73 10.22
N ALA A 100 -23.25 2.04 10.11
CA ALA A 100 -22.18 3.04 10.08
C ALA A 100 -21.30 2.98 11.35
N GLU A 101 -21.92 2.77 12.52
CA GLU A 101 -21.23 2.65 13.81
C GLU A 101 -20.33 1.43 13.85
N GLN A 102 -20.81 0.28 13.36
CA GLN A 102 -20.00 -0.95 13.27
C GLN A 102 -18.78 -0.78 12.36
N ARG A 103 -18.94 -0.07 11.24
CA ARG A 103 -17.82 0.24 10.33
C ARG A 103 -16.77 1.12 11.02
N VAL A 104 -17.18 2.17 11.72
CA VAL A 104 -16.26 3.05 12.46
C VAL A 104 -15.55 2.28 13.58
N GLN A 105 -16.26 1.45 14.35
CA GLN A 105 -15.66 0.62 15.40
C GLN A 105 -14.61 -0.35 14.84
N ALA A 106 -14.86 -0.93 13.67
CA ALA A 106 -13.89 -1.81 13.01
C ALA A 106 -12.64 -1.05 12.56
N VAL A 107 -12.79 0.17 12.04
CA VAL A 107 -11.68 1.07 11.70
C VAL A 107 -10.84 1.40 12.93
N GLU A 108 -11.47 1.75 14.07
CA GLU A 108 -10.79 2.04 15.32
C GLU A 108 -10.00 0.83 15.85
N ALA A 109 -10.62 -0.35 15.79
CA ALA A 109 -9.96 -1.59 16.21
C ALA A 109 -8.75 -1.94 15.33
N ALA A 110 -8.87 -1.76 14.00
CA ALA A 110 -7.79 -2.01 13.07
C ALA A 110 -6.62 -1.02 13.23
N ASP A 111 -6.91 0.28 13.42
CA ASP A 111 -5.91 1.31 13.73
C ASP A 111 -5.13 0.95 15.00
N ALA A 112 -5.83 0.62 16.08
CA ALA A 112 -5.22 0.23 17.34
C ALA A 112 -4.36 -1.04 17.20
N ALA A 113 -4.82 -2.04 16.45
CA ALA A 113 -4.08 -3.28 16.22
C ALA A 113 -2.80 -3.04 15.40
N MET A 114 -2.85 -2.18 14.37
CA MET A 114 -1.69 -1.79 13.59
C MET A 114 -0.65 -1.06 14.45
N TRP A 115 -1.09 -0.12 15.29
CA TRP A 115 -0.20 0.56 16.23
C TRP A 115 0.47 -0.41 17.20
N GLN A 116 -0.30 -1.34 17.78
CA GLN A 116 0.24 -2.38 18.68
C GLN A 116 1.24 -3.30 17.99
N ALA A 117 1.08 -3.54 16.69
CA ALA A 117 2.02 -4.30 15.87
C ALA A 117 3.29 -3.50 15.49
N GLY A 118 3.43 -2.24 15.93
CA GLY A 118 4.59 -1.39 15.65
C GLY A 118 4.54 -0.69 14.29
N ILE A 119 3.37 -0.58 13.67
CA ILE A 119 3.18 0.16 12.42
C ILE A 119 3.03 1.64 12.77
N GLU A 120 3.89 2.49 12.21
CA GLU A 120 3.91 3.93 12.43
C GLU A 120 3.48 4.74 11.20
N ALA A 121 3.47 4.13 10.03
CA ALA A 121 3.01 4.77 8.80
C ALA A 121 2.20 3.81 7.93
N VAL A 122 1.17 4.34 7.27
CA VAL A 122 0.25 3.56 6.43
C VAL A 122 -0.06 4.29 5.14
N GLY A 123 0.07 3.59 4.02
CA GLY A 123 -0.55 3.94 2.75
C GLY A 123 -1.94 3.32 2.68
N ASP A 124 -2.98 4.11 2.89
CA ASP A 124 -4.35 3.63 3.00
C ASP A 124 -5.19 3.98 1.77
N ILE A 125 -5.93 3.02 1.27
CA ILE A 125 -6.89 3.21 0.17
C ILE A 125 -8.25 3.59 0.74
N SER A 126 -8.88 4.62 0.19
CA SER A 126 -10.23 5.04 0.60
C SER A 126 -11.11 5.37 -0.59
N ASN A 127 -12.34 4.87 -0.57
CA ASN A 127 -13.39 5.21 -1.53
C ASN A 127 -14.47 6.12 -0.88
N GLY A 128 -14.41 6.32 0.44
CA GLY A 128 -15.33 7.12 1.25
C GLY A 128 -14.63 7.87 2.38
N ASP A 129 -15.41 8.44 3.27
CA ASP A 129 -14.93 9.28 4.38
C ASP A 129 -14.91 8.59 5.75
N THR A 130 -15.35 7.35 5.84
CA THR A 130 -15.57 6.61 7.10
C THR A 130 -14.32 6.56 8.00
N ALA A 131 -13.12 6.48 7.43
CA ALA A 131 -11.88 6.33 8.18
C ALA A 131 -11.22 7.66 8.58
N PHE A 132 -11.57 8.81 7.96
CA PHE A 132 -10.84 10.07 8.17
C PHE A 132 -10.90 10.60 9.60
N ALA A 133 -12.04 10.45 10.28
CA ALA A 133 -12.17 10.87 11.67
C ALA A 133 -11.26 10.05 12.61
N VAL A 134 -11.06 8.78 12.36
CA VAL A 134 -10.13 7.91 13.10
C VAL A 134 -8.69 8.30 12.79
N LYS A 135 -8.33 8.40 11.51
CA LYS A 135 -6.98 8.79 11.06
C LYS A 135 -6.52 10.13 11.64
N SER A 136 -7.43 11.11 11.76
CA SER A 136 -7.09 12.45 12.28
C SER A 136 -6.65 12.46 13.75
N ARG A 137 -7.00 11.44 14.54
CA ARG A 137 -6.61 11.29 15.95
C ARG A 137 -5.67 10.11 16.20
N SER A 138 -5.31 9.37 15.16
CA SER A 138 -4.40 8.23 15.25
C SER A 138 -2.97 8.68 15.57
N ARG A 139 -2.21 7.77 16.17
CA ARG A 139 -0.75 7.89 16.32
C ARG A 139 0.00 7.51 15.04
N ILE A 140 -0.66 6.77 14.14
CA ILE A 140 -0.12 6.33 12.86
C ILE A 140 -0.17 7.49 11.86
N ALA A 141 0.91 7.70 11.12
CA ALA A 141 0.96 8.65 10.02
C ALA A 141 0.30 8.03 8.78
N TYR A 142 -0.83 8.57 8.34
CA TYR A 142 -1.54 8.10 7.15
C TYR A 142 -1.25 8.97 5.94
N HIS A 143 -0.97 8.33 4.80
CA HIS A 143 -1.22 8.90 3.48
C HIS A 143 -2.42 8.16 2.87
N THR A 144 -3.48 8.91 2.53
CA THR A 144 -4.70 8.30 1.98
C THR A 144 -4.74 8.46 0.47
N PHE A 145 -4.72 7.34 -0.22
CA PHE A 145 -5.00 7.25 -1.65
C PHE A 145 -6.50 7.19 -1.85
N VAL A 146 -7.10 8.31 -2.28
CA VAL A 146 -8.51 8.36 -2.66
C VAL A 146 -8.65 7.66 -4.00
N GLU A 147 -9.32 6.53 -4.00
CA GLU A 147 -9.31 5.60 -5.10
C GLU A 147 -10.47 5.82 -6.07
N PHE A 148 -10.14 5.93 -7.34
CA PHE A 148 -11.10 5.96 -8.43
C PHE A 148 -11.21 4.61 -9.11
N PHE A 149 -12.43 4.10 -9.21
CA PHE A 149 -12.73 2.88 -9.96
C PHE A 149 -14.09 3.00 -10.66
N GLY A 150 -14.28 2.14 -11.65
CA GLY A 150 -15.57 2.00 -12.34
C GLY A 150 -15.50 2.33 -13.81
N LEU A 151 -15.79 1.31 -14.64
CA LEU A 151 -15.73 1.38 -16.10
C LEU A 151 -16.81 2.28 -16.72
N ARG A 152 -17.84 2.64 -15.96
CA ARG A 152 -18.92 3.56 -16.41
C ARG A 152 -18.70 5.00 -15.95
N ALA A 153 -17.75 5.24 -15.05
CA ALA A 153 -17.47 6.57 -14.56
C ALA A 153 -16.51 7.31 -15.50
N ALA A 154 -16.93 8.48 -15.96
CA ALA A 154 -16.15 9.28 -16.92
C ALA A 154 -15.08 10.14 -16.26
N SER A 155 -15.23 10.47 -14.97
CA SER A 155 -14.29 11.32 -14.24
C SER A 155 -14.30 11.03 -12.74
N ALA A 156 -13.24 11.49 -12.04
CA ALA A 156 -13.09 11.35 -10.60
C ALA A 156 -13.64 12.56 -9.81
N GLU A 157 -14.46 13.41 -10.41
CA GLU A 157 -14.94 14.66 -9.78
C GLU A 157 -15.69 14.44 -8.46
N HIS A 158 -16.44 13.35 -8.36
CA HIS A 158 -17.19 12.98 -7.14
C HIS A 158 -16.27 12.69 -5.94
N LEU A 159 -14.99 12.40 -6.18
CA LEU A 159 -13.99 12.13 -5.14
C LEU A 159 -13.22 13.39 -4.68
N LEU A 160 -13.32 14.51 -5.41
CA LEU A 160 -12.61 15.73 -5.07
C LEU A 160 -12.90 16.26 -3.66
N PRO A 161 -14.09 16.13 -3.08
CA PRO A 161 -14.35 16.50 -1.70
C PRO A 161 -13.44 15.79 -0.69
N LEU A 162 -13.08 14.52 -0.94
CA LEU A 162 -12.20 13.73 -0.06
C LEU A 162 -10.74 14.23 -0.09
N LEU A 163 -10.31 14.86 -1.18
CA LEU A 163 -8.98 15.44 -1.30
C LEU A 163 -8.77 16.71 -0.47
N ARG A 164 -9.81 17.20 0.22
CA ARG A 164 -9.67 18.31 1.19
C ARG A 164 -9.07 17.88 2.52
N HIS A 165 -9.09 16.60 2.81
CA HIS A 165 -8.39 16.06 3.98
C HIS A 165 -6.88 16.12 3.78
N PRO A 166 -6.09 16.35 4.85
CA PRO A 166 -4.64 16.38 4.74
C PRO A 166 -4.07 15.02 4.34
N GLN A 167 -2.90 15.05 3.70
CA GLN A 167 -2.19 13.83 3.27
C GLN A 167 -3.03 12.89 2.40
N THR A 168 -3.79 13.47 1.45
CA THR A 168 -4.58 12.72 0.49
C THR A 168 -4.08 12.95 -0.93
N SER A 169 -4.21 11.91 -1.77
CA SER A 169 -3.99 12.00 -3.21
C SER A 169 -4.97 11.10 -3.96
N LEU A 170 -5.24 11.43 -5.23
CA LEU A 170 -6.07 10.61 -6.09
C LEU A 170 -5.25 9.48 -6.72
N THR A 171 -5.79 8.29 -6.77
CA THR A 171 -5.18 7.13 -7.43
C THR A 171 -6.20 6.35 -8.26
N PRO A 172 -5.82 5.70 -9.37
CA PRO A 172 -6.67 4.73 -10.03
C PRO A 172 -6.60 3.40 -9.28
N HIS A 173 -7.74 2.69 -9.19
CA HIS A 173 -7.78 1.36 -8.56
C HIS A 173 -6.83 0.37 -9.25
N SER A 174 -7.04 0.13 -10.54
CA SER A 174 -6.28 -0.88 -11.29
C SER A 174 -6.30 -0.59 -12.79
N LEU A 175 -5.56 -1.39 -13.54
CA LEU A 175 -5.50 -1.30 -15.00
C LEU A 175 -6.65 -2.02 -15.71
N TYR A 176 -7.53 -2.67 -14.98
CA TYR A 176 -8.69 -3.35 -15.54
C TYR A 176 -10.04 -2.71 -15.16
N SER A 177 -10.04 -1.78 -14.20
CA SER A 177 -11.28 -1.21 -13.65
C SER A 177 -11.51 0.26 -13.97
N VAL A 178 -10.61 0.90 -14.71
CA VAL A 178 -10.65 2.33 -15.07
C VAL A 178 -10.44 2.48 -16.56
N GLN A 179 -11.19 3.37 -17.23
CA GLN A 179 -11.00 3.72 -18.65
C GLN A 179 -9.72 4.57 -18.86
N ASP A 180 -9.23 4.68 -20.08
CA ASP A 180 -7.98 5.37 -20.39
C ASP A 180 -8.01 6.87 -20.07
N ALA A 181 -9.07 7.56 -20.40
CA ALA A 181 -9.16 9.00 -20.17
C ALA A 181 -9.06 9.37 -18.68
N PRO A 182 -9.85 8.80 -17.74
CA PRO A 182 -9.69 9.06 -16.32
C PRO A 182 -8.37 8.54 -15.76
N LEU A 183 -7.84 7.41 -16.24
CA LEU A 183 -6.54 6.89 -15.81
C LEU A 183 -5.42 7.91 -16.11
N ARG A 184 -5.35 8.42 -17.34
CA ARG A 184 -4.37 9.44 -17.75
C ARG A 184 -4.54 10.75 -16.99
N ALA A 185 -5.79 11.19 -16.78
CA ALA A 185 -6.09 12.41 -16.03
C ALA A 185 -5.62 12.31 -14.57
N ILE A 186 -5.85 11.17 -13.92
CA ILE A 186 -5.37 10.91 -12.56
C ILE A 186 -3.85 10.82 -12.52
N ALA A 187 -3.25 10.08 -13.44
CA ALA A 187 -1.81 9.89 -13.51
C ALA A 187 -1.04 11.21 -13.78
N ALA A 188 -1.63 12.14 -14.50
CA ALA A 188 -1.04 13.46 -14.76
C ALA A 188 -1.25 14.47 -13.61
N ARG A 189 -2.06 14.13 -12.57
CA ARG A 189 -2.42 15.05 -11.51
C ARG A 189 -1.37 15.11 -10.39
N GLY A 190 -0.69 16.27 -10.26
CA GLY A 190 0.28 16.52 -9.19
C GLY A 190 1.48 15.55 -9.20
N ASP A 191 2.20 15.49 -8.11
CA ASP A 191 3.44 14.73 -7.92
C ASP A 191 3.36 13.66 -6.80
N ALA A 192 2.20 13.52 -6.14
CA ALA A 192 1.98 12.49 -5.15
C ALA A 192 2.11 11.08 -5.76
N PRO A 193 2.59 10.08 -5.04
CA PRO A 193 2.69 8.72 -5.56
C PRO A 193 1.30 8.17 -5.93
N LEU A 194 1.28 7.23 -6.85
CA LEU A 194 0.10 6.42 -7.17
C LEU A 194 0.22 5.06 -6.48
N SER A 195 -0.90 4.49 -6.04
CA SER A 195 -1.01 3.12 -5.57
C SER A 195 -2.00 2.39 -6.47
N ILE A 196 -1.54 1.38 -7.20
CA ILE A 196 -2.30 0.72 -8.28
C ILE A 196 -2.28 -0.79 -8.05
N HIS A 197 -3.46 -1.42 -7.90
CA HIS A 197 -3.55 -2.89 -7.90
C HIS A 197 -3.08 -3.41 -9.25
N PHE A 198 -2.12 -4.32 -9.22
CA PHE A 198 -1.40 -4.74 -10.41
C PHE A 198 -1.10 -6.24 -10.39
N MET A 199 -1.57 -6.94 -11.41
CA MET A 199 -1.30 -8.36 -11.60
C MET A 199 -1.60 -9.23 -10.37
N GLU A 200 -2.70 -8.91 -9.69
CA GLU A 200 -3.18 -9.62 -8.50
C GLU A 200 -3.62 -11.05 -8.86
N SER A 201 -4.23 -11.21 -10.03
CA SER A 201 -4.73 -12.50 -10.50
C SER A 201 -4.41 -12.78 -11.97
N PRO A 202 -4.39 -14.05 -12.40
CA PRO A 202 -4.23 -14.40 -13.82
C PRO A 202 -5.35 -13.83 -14.70
N GLY A 203 -6.48 -13.47 -14.10
CA GLY A 203 -7.62 -12.87 -14.79
C GLY A 203 -7.30 -11.52 -15.41
N GLU A 204 -6.36 -10.77 -14.84
CA GLU A 204 -5.96 -9.47 -15.38
C GLU A 204 -5.28 -9.60 -16.74
N ALA A 205 -4.26 -10.45 -16.85
CA ALA A 205 -3.59 -10.71 -18.13
C ALA A 205 -4.56 -11.31 -19.14
N ALA A 206 -5.37 -12.29 -18.70
CA ALA A 206 -6.35 -12.96 -19.55
C ALA A 206 -7.42 -12.00 -20.11
N LEU A 207 -7.78 -10.95 -19.37
CA LEU A 207 -8.70 -9.92 -19.86
C LEU A 207 -8.15 -9.21 -21.11
N PHE A 208 -6.87 -8.85 -21.09
CA PHE A 208 -6.21 -8.21 -22.26
C PHE A 208 -6.04 -9.17 -23.45
N GLU A 209 -6.14 -10.47 -23.20
CA GLU A 209 -6.17 -11.49 -24.23
C GLU A 209 -7.61 -11.88 -24.65
N HIS A 210 -8.61 -11.13 -24.20
CA HIS A 210 -10.05 -11.34 -24.50
C HIS A 210 -10.55 -12.72 -24.05
N ARG A 211 -10.08 -13.22 -22.91
CA ARG A 211 -10.44 -14.52 -22.37
C ARG A 211 -10.52 -14.53 -20.85
N GLY A 212 -11.07 -15.58 -20.30
CA GLY A 212 -11.12 -15.83 -18.87
C GLY A 212 -12.32 -15.20 -18.14
N PRO A 213 -12.45 -15.49 -16.83
CA PRO A 213 -13.66 -15.14 -16.07
C PRO A 213 -13.94 -13.63 -16.00
N LEU A 214 -12.89 -12.80 -15.95
CA LEU A 214 -13.05 -11.36 -15.90
C LEU A 214 -13.57 -10.80 -17.24
N TRP A 215 -13.08 -11.32 -18.36
CA TRP A 215 -13.59 -11.00 -19.69
C TRP A 215 -15.05 -11.42 -19.86
N GLU A 216 -15.40 -12.64 -19.45
CA GLU A 216 -16.78 -13.15 -19.54
C GLU A 216 -17.73 -12.31 -18.67
N TRP A 217 -17.31 -11.94 -17.47
CA TRP A 217 -18.09 -11.07 -16.61
C TRP A 217 -18.31 -9.71 -17.22
N TYR A 218 -17.27 -9.08 -17.79
CA TYR A 218 -17.38 -7.79 -18.46
C TYR A 218 -18.33 -7.83 -19.66
N ALA A 219 -18.20 -8.84 -20.50
CA ALA A 219 -19.09 -9.06 -21.63
C ALA A 219 -20.56 -9.21 -21.18
N LYS A 220 -20.80 -10.03 -20.15
CA LYS A 220 -22.14 -10.23 -19.58
C LYS A 220 -22.71 -8.97 -18.95
N ALA A 221 -21.88 -8.15 -18.31
CA ALA A 221 -22.27 -6.89 -17.69
C ALA A 221 -22.43 -5.75 -18.70
N GLY A 222 -22.08 -5.95 -19.96
CA GLY A 222 -22.13 -4.95 -21.02
C GLY A 222 -21.13 -3.80 -20.77
N PHE A 223 -19.97 -4.08 -20.21
CA PHE A 223 -18.91 -3.09 -20.08
C PHE A 223 -18.19 -2.89 -21.42
N SER A 224 -18.03 -1.62 -21.81
CA SER A 224 -17.15 -1.21 -22.89
C SER A 224 -15.79 -0.85 -22.26
N CYS A 225 -14.72 -1.46 -22.74
CA CYS A 225 -13.35 -1.21 -22.27
C CYS A 225 -12.54 -0.61 -23.42
N ASP A 226 -12.10 0.64 -23.27
CA ASP A 226 -11.33 1.36 -24.29
C ASP A 226 -9.85 0.96 -24.34
N PHE A 227 -9.42 0.12 -23.39
CA PHE A 227 -8.02 -0.24 -23.15
C PHE A 227 -7.63 -1.64 -23.64
N LEU A 228 -8.55 -2.42 -24.18
CA LEU A 228 -8.25 -3.81 -24.60
C LEU A 228 -7.38 -3.91 -25.87
N HIS A 229 -7.01 -2.78 -26.43
CA HIS A 229 -6.05 -2.70 -27.52
C HIS A 229 -4.58 -2.79 -27.07
N TYR A 230 -4.29 -2.63 -25.78
CA TYR A 230 -2.95 -2.91 -25.23
C TYR A 230 -2.72 -4.41 -25.12
N GLY A 231 -1.47 -4.84 -25.31
CA GLY A 231 -1.12 -6.26 -25.27
C GLY A 231 -1.05 -6.86 -23.85
N SER A 232 -0.93 -6.00 -22.81
CA SER A 232 -0.84 -6.45 -21.42
C SER A 232 -1.13 -5.31 -20.44
N PRO A 233 -1.39 -5.63 -19.14
CA PRO A 233 -1.46 -4.63 -18.08
C PRO A 233 -0.19 -3.76 -17.99
N ALA A 234 1.00 -4.35 -18.13
CA ALA A 234 2.26 -3.62 -18.08
C ALA A 234 2.40 -2.62 -19.25
N GLU A 235 2.03 -3.02 -20.46
CA GLU A 235 2.03 -2.12 -21.63
C GLU A 235 1.04 -0.97 -21.43
N ARG A 236 -0.14 -1.23 -20.89
CA ARG A 236 -1.10 -0.18 -20.55
C ARG A 236 -0.56 0.78 -19.48
N LEU A 237 0.06 0.25 -18.43
CA LEU A 237 0.64 1.06 -17.36
C LEU A 237 1.60 2.11 -17.93
N VAL A 238 2.57 1.68 -18.73
CA VAL A 238 3.59 2.56 -19.29
C VAL A 238 3.05 3.51 -20.37
N ALA A 239 1.98 3.12 -21.04
CA ALA A 239 1.32 3.99 -22.02
C ALA A 239 0.48 5.11 -21.37
N CYS A 240 -0.03 4.91 -20.15
CA CYS A 240 -0.96 5.82 -19.50
C CYS A 240 -0.35 6.63 -18.34
N VAL A 241 0.70 6.13 -17.70
CA VAL A 241 1.32 6.77 -16.55
C VAL A 241 2.66 7.41 -16.95
N PRO A 242 2.87 8.71 -16.68
CA PRO A 242 4.13 9.39 -17.00
C PRO A 242 5.34 8.71 -16.34
N HIS A 243 6.46 8.70 -17.02
CA HIS A 243 7.69 8.00 -16.59
C HIS A 243 8.32 8.58 -15.32
N ASP A 244 8.03 9.82 -14.98
CA ASP A 244 8.52 10.53 -13.81
C ASP A 244 7.60 10.40 -12.59
N ARG A 245 6.49 9.65 -12.70
CA ARG A 245 5.58 9.38 -11.59
C ARG A 245 6.12 8.29 -10.69
N ARG A 246 6.08 8.54 -9.38
CA ARG A 246 6.29 7.52 -8.37
C ARG A 246 5.07 6.60 -8.32
N VAL A 247 5.27 5.31 -8.42
CA VAL A 247 4.19 4.33 -8.40
C VAL A 247 4.47 3.22 -7.39
N THR A 248 3.42 2.78 -6.71
CA THR A 248 3.39 1.55 -5.94
C THR A 248 2.47 0.60 -6.69
N LEU A 249 3.02 -0.50 -7.17
CA LEU A 249 2.29 -1.60 -7.79
C LEU A 249 1.98 -2.61 -6.71
N VAL A 250 0.71 -3.01 -6.60
CA VAL A 250 0.21 -3.77 -5.43
C VAL A 250 -0.20 -5.17 -5.85
N HIS A 251 0.14 -6.15 -5.04
CA HIS A 251 -0.04 -7.59 -5.17
C HIS A 251 1.05 -8.29 -5.97
N ASP A 252 1.21 -7.99 -7.25
CA ASP A 252 2.28 -8.50 -8.12
C ASP A 252 2.33 -10.04 -8.25
N CYS A 253 1.21 -10.75 -7.99
CA CYS A 253 1.19 -12.22 -7.91
C CYS A 253 1.49 -12.91 -9.21
N CYS A 254 1.12 -12.31 -10.33
CA CYS A 254 1.15 -12.92 -11.66
C CYS A 254 2.13 -12.26 -12.61
N ILE A 255 3.04 -11.41 -12.08
CA ILE A 255 4.05 -10.73 -12.91
C ILE A 255 5.08 -11.70 -13.48
N THR A 256 5.55 -11.38 -14.67
CA THR A 256 6.63 -12.08 -15.38
C THR A 256 7.86 -11.20 -15.50
N GLN A 257 8.99 -11.77 -15.96
CA GLN A 257 10.18 -10.97 -16.27
C GLN A 257 9.89 -9.92 -17.34
N ARG A 258 9.07 -10.25 -18.33
CA ARG A 258 8.67 -9.30 -19.37
C ARG A 258 7.94 -8.07 -18.80
N ASP A 259 7.02 -8.28 -17.84
CA ASP A 259 6.31 -7.17 -17.19
C ASP A 259 7.28 -6.26 -16.43
N ILE A 260 8.24 -6.86 -15.71
CA ILE A 260 9.29 -6.13 -15.01
C ILE A 260 10.13 -5.31 -16.01
N ASP A 261 10.56 -5.91 -17.11
CA ASP A 261 11.38 -5.24 -18.13
C ASP A 261 10.64 -4.05 -18.75
N ILE A 262 9.34 -4.20 -19.05
CA ILE A 262 8.49 -3.12 -19.58
C ILE A 262 8.39 -1.97 -18.56
N VAL A 263 8.04 -2.29 -17.33
CA VAL A 263 7.85 -1.29 -16.26
C VAL A 263 9.14 -0.57 -15.94
N MET A 264 10.22 -1.31 -15.69
CA MET A 264 11.51 -0.74 -15.30
C MET A 264 12.21 -0.02 -16.46
N GLY A 265 11.90 -0.39 -17.70
CA GLY A 265 12.39 0.32 -18.90
C GLY A 265 11.71 1.68 -19.12
N HIS A 266 10.55 1.92 -18.53
CA HIS A 266 9.80 3.16 -18.68
C HIS A 266 10.04 4.16 -17.56
N PHE A 267 9.90 3.75 -16.28
CA PHE A 267 9.94 4.67 -15.15
C PHE A 267 11.34 5.14 -14.82
N THR A 268 11.50 6.45 -14.69
CA THR A 268 12.70 7.11 -14.15
C THR A 268 12.55 7.46 -12.66
N ALA A 269 11.31 7.63 -12.20
CA ALA A 269 10.99 7.75 -10.78
C ALA A 269 10.95 6.37 -10.09
N PRO A 270 11.06 6.32 -8.75
CA PRO A 270 11.00 5.05 -8.02
C PRO A 270 9.68 4.31 -8.25
N VAL A 271 9.78 3.02 -8.59
CA VAL A 271 8.70 2.03 -8.58
C VAL A 271 8.84 1.18 -7.33
N TRP A 272 7.75 1.00 -6.59
CA TRP A 272 7.66 0.12 -5.45
C TRP A 272 6.72 -1.04 -5.76
N TRP A 273 7.12 -2.25 -5.39
CA TRP A 273 6.36 -3.48 -5.56
C TRP A 273 5.85 -3.89 -4.18
N CYS A 274 4.55 -3.67 -3.96
CA CYS A 274 3.91 -3.85 -2.66
C CYS A 274 3.25 -5.22 -2.58
N LEU A 275 3.84 -6.10 -1.80
CA LEU A 275 3.36 -7.45 -1.64
C LEU A 275 2.36 -7.53 -0.48
N CYS A 276 1.20 -8.12 -0.72
CA CYS A 276 0.14 -8.34 0.26
C CYS A 276 -0.09 -9.85 0.49
N PRO A 277 0.89 -10.58 1.05
CA PRO A 277 0.89 -12.05 1.03
C PRO A 277 -0.28 -12.67 1.80
N ARG A 278 -0.79 -12.02 2.83
CA ARG A 278 -1.94 -12.53 3.61
C ARG A 278 -3.23 -12.42 2.81
N SER A 279 -3.48 -11.26 2.20
CA SER A 279 -4.64 -11.02 1.33
C SER A 279 -4.61 -11.96 0.12
N ASN A 280 -3.50 -12.03 -0.59
CA ASN A 280 -3.35 -12.88 -1.76
C ASN A 280 -3.63 -14.35 -1.45
N ARG A 281 -3.09 -14.85 -0.33
CA ARG A 281 -3.33 -16.22 0.12
C ARG A 281 -4.79 -16.45 0.51
N TYR A 282 -5.42 -15.45 1.14
CA TYR A 282 -6.82 -15.50 1.56
C TYR A 282 -7.77 -15.50 0.37
N ILE A 283 -7.60 -14.56 -0.57
CA ILE A 283 -8.52 -14.35 -1.69
C ILE A 283 -8.33 -15.43 -2.77
N SER A 284 -7.10 -15.67 -3.20
CA SER A 284 -6.79 -16.45 -4.40
C SER A 284 -5.89 -17.66 -4.15
N GLY A 285 -5.28 -17.78 -2.96
CA GLY A 285 -4.28 -18.80 -2.68
C GLY A 285 -2.97 -18.58 -3.44
N LEU A 286 -2.77 -17.39 -4.01
CA LEU A 286 -1.58 -17.03 -4.78
C LEU A 286 -0.52 -16.41 -3.89
N GLU A 287 0.73 -16.48 -4.35
CA GLU A 287 1.86 -15.82 -3.72
C GLU A 287 2.66 -15.04 -4.78
N PRO A 288 3.10 -13.82 -4.46
CA PRO A 288 3.93 -13.05 -5.38
C PRO A 288 5.29 -13.73 -5.59
N PRO A 289 5.90 -13.61 -6.79
CA PRO A 289 7.17 -14.25 -7.11
C PRO A 289 8.36 -13.51 -6.49
N VAL A 290 8.50 -13.57 -5.17
CA VAL A 290 9.48 -12.82 -4.38
C VAL A 290 10.91 -12.98 -4.91
N GLU A 291 11.28 -14.21 -5.32
CA GLU A 291 12.62 -14.47 -5.83
C GLU A 291 12.88 -13.78 -7.16
N LEU A 292 11.87 -13.66 -8.03
CA LEU A 292 11.95 -12.90 -9.27
C LEU A 292 12.21 -11.42 -9.00
N LEU A 293 11.45 -10.82 -8.04
CA LEU A 293 11.61 -9.42 -7.64
C LEU A 293 13.01 -9.17 -7.06
N ARG A 294 13.49 -10.06 -6.19
CA ARG A 294 14.82 -9.93 -5.57
C ARG A 294 15.96 -10.03 -6.59
N ARG A 295 15.87 -10.95 -7.55
CA ARG A 295 16.87 -11.08 -8.64
C ARG A 295 16.97 -9.81 -9.46
N ASN A 296 15.87 -9.13 -9.68
CA ASN A 296 15.82 -7.86 -10.39
C ASN A 296 16.16 -6.66 -9.48
N ARG A 297 16.47 -6.87 -8.19
CA ARG A 297 16.84 -5.83 -7.21
C ARG A 297 15.80 -4.72 -7.10
N LEU A 298 14.55 -5.08 -7.17
CA LEU A 298 13.43 -4.14 -7.13
C LEU A 298 13.18 -3.63 -5.71
N ASN A 299 12.58 -2.45 -5.60
CA ASN A 299 12.14 -1.91 -4.32
C ASN A 299 10.88 -2.65 -3.87
N ILE A 300 10.99 -3.49 -2.87
CA ILE A 300 9.87 -4.26 -2.32
C ILE A 300 9.40 -3.61 -1.02
N CYS A 301 8.10 -3.48 -0.87
CA CYS A 301 7.46 -3.13 0.39
C CYS A 301 6.33 -4.11 0.72
N LEU A 302 5.78 -4.00 1.94
CA LEU A 302 4.71 -4.90 2.39
C LEU A 302 3.44 -4.11 2.67
N GLY A 303 2.33 -4.71 2.32
CA GLY A 303 0.98 -4.26 2.62
C GLY A 303 0.15 -5.35 3.29
N THR A 304 -0.94 -4.95 3.91
CA THR A 304 -1.92 -5.91 4.48
C THR A 304 -3.10 -6.13 3.56
N ASP A 305 -3.36 -5.11 2.75
CA ASP A 305 -4.56 -4.98 1.92
C ASP A 305 -5.86 -4.88 2.71
#